data_af466aa34d9301da1f86ff9b17af03d6
#
_entry.id   af466aa34d9301da1f86ff9b17af03d6
#
_cell.length_a   1.000
_cell.length_b   1.000
_cell.length_c   1.000
_cell.angle_alpha   90.00
_cell.angle_beta   90.00
_cell.angle_gamma   90.00
#
_symmetry.space_group_name_H-M   'P 1'
#
loop_
_entity.id
_entity.type
_entity.pdbx_description
1 polymer ?
#
loop_
_entity_poly.entity_id
_entity_poly.type
_entity_poly.pdbx_seq_one_letter_code
_entity_poly.pdbx_strand_id
1 'polypeptide(L)'
;PGNHDEVLRKWMDMDLRFGRIRIVPDRVHKGVDGKKYYVVHGDAFDGITRLAPWVAWLGDHAYTVTQEMNRWYNQARKKLGMGYWSFSKFLKHNVKKAVDFIFKYEQNVTEYCAKQGYAGAITGHIHTPEIKKVNGIVYMNCGDWVENTTALVEHHDGRFEIVEWKIK
;
A
#
# COMPACT_ATOMS: atom_id res chain seq x y z
N PRO A 1 -11.85 6.92 -1.86
CA PRO A 1 -11.40 6.33 -3.10
C PRO A 1 -9.87 6.31 -3.15
N GLY A 2 -9.33 5.22 -3.72
CA GLY A 2 -7.92 5.05 -3.96
C GLY A 2 -7.50 5.42 -5.39
N ASN A 3 -6.28 5.05 -5.76
CA ASN A 3 -5.72 5.25 -7.09
C ASN A 3 -6.50 4.48 -8.18
N HIS A 4 -7.13 3.33 -7.87
CA HIS A 4 -7.97 2.58 -8.81
C HIS A 4 -9.36 3.22 -9.00
N ASP A 5 -9.82 4.03 -8.05
CA ASP A 5 -11.10 4.73 -8.07
C ASP A 5 -10.93 6.25 -8.25
N GLU A 6 -9.82 6.67 -8.83
CA GLU A 6 -9.46 8.10 -8.98
C GLU A 6 -10.55 8.92 -9.68
N VAL A 7 -11.31 8.31 -10.56
CA VAL A 7 -12.44 8.95 -11.26
C VAL A 7 -13.46 9.52 -10.26
N LEU A 8 -13.64 8.89 -9.10
CA LEU A 8 -14.57 9.34 -8.08
C LEU A 8 -14.11 10.62 -7.38
N ARG A 9 -12.81 10.92 -7.40
CA ARG A 9 -12.25 12.12 -6.76
C ARG A 9 -12.76 13.41 -7.38
N LYS A 10 -13.10 13.39 -8.67
CA LYS A 10 -13.69 14.52 -9.38
C LYS A 10 -15.06 14.95 -8.83
N TRP A 11 -15.70 14.04 -8.09
CA TRP A 11 -17.07 14.20 -7.59
C TRP A 11 -17.11 14.28 -6.06
N MET A 12 -15.97 14.43 -5.37
CA MET A 12 -15.89 14.44 -3.91
C MET A 12 -16.55 15.67 -3.26
N ASP A 13 -16.70 16.76 -4.02
CA ASP A 13 -17.47 17.94 -3.58
C ASP A 13 -18.98 17.68 -3.52
N MET A 14 -19.45 16.60 -4.13
CA MET A 14 -20.82 16.11 -4.05
C MET A 14 -20.91 15.05 -2.94
N ASP A 15 -22.01 15.03 -2.19
CA ASP A 15 -22.24 13.99 -1.16
C ASP A 15 -22.54 12.63 -1.82
N LEU A 16 -21.49 11.98 -2.33
CA LEU A 16 -21.61 10.69 -3.02
C LEU A 16 -21.99 9.59 -2.03
N ARG A 17 -23.08 8.90 -2.34
CA ARG A 17 -23.57 7.78 -1.52
C ARG A 17 -23.99 6.59 -2.36
N PHE A 18 -23.69 5.39 -1.85
CA PHE A 18 -24.25 4.13 -2.31
C PHE A 18 -25.12 3.56 -1.19
N GLY A 19 -26.42 3.84 -1.24
CA GLY A 19 -27.32 3.50 -0.15
C GLY A 19 -26.91 4.22 1.14
N ARG A 20 -26.51 3.46 2.17
CA ARG A 20 -26.02 4.01 3.45
C ARG A 20 -24.52 4.28 3.47
N ILE A 21 -23.79 3.89 2.42
CA ILE A 21 -22.34 4.05 2.34
C ILE A 21 -22.04 5.43 1.77
N ARG A 22 -21.33 6.25 2.52
CA ARG A 22 -20.83 7.55 2.06
C ARG A 22 -19.39 7.38 1.54
N ILE A 23 -19.14 7.89 0.34
CA ILE A 23 -17.80 7.91 -0.24
C ILE A 23 -17.14 9.23 0.14
N VAL A 24 -16.00 9.16 0.82
CA VAL A 24 -15.24 10.33 1.29
C VAL A 24 -13.76 10.13 0.98
N PRO A 25 -12.98 11.22 0.80
CA PRO A 25 -11.54 11.11 0.52
C PRO A 25 -10.76 10.53 1.72
N ASP A 26 -11.17 10.87 2.91
CA ASP A 26 -10.61 10.42 4.18
C ASP A 26 -11.64 10.54 5.31
N ARG A 27 -11.29 10.01 6.48
CA ARG A 27 -12.13 10.08 7.67
C ARG A 27 -11.27 10.08 8.93
N VAL A 28 -11.75 10.72 9.98
CA VAL A 28 -11.20 10.54 11.33
C VAL A 28 -12.07 9.54 12.08
N HIS A 29 -11.47 8.43 12.47
CA HIS A 29 -12.06 7.45 13.37
C HIS A 29 -11.73 7.80 14.81
N LYS A 30 -12.73 7.84 15.68
CA LYS A 30 -12.54 7.98 17.12
C LYS A 30 -12.59 6.58 17.73
N GLY A 31 -11.44 6.10 18.16
CA GLY A 31 -11.31 4.79 18.79
C GLY A 31 -12.04 4.71 20.14
N VAL A 32 -12.23 3.50 20.62
CA VAL A 32 -12.82 3.21 21.96
C VAL A 32 -11.96 3.85 23.05
N ASP A 33 -10.64 3.94 22.85
CA ASP A 33 -9.70 4.63 23.73
C ASP A 33 -9.83 6.18 23.71
N GLY A 34 -10.77 6.70 22.93
CA GLY A 34 -11.03 8.14 22.78
C GLY A 34 -10.05 8.88 21.87
N LYS A 35 -9.01 8.20 21.38
CA LYS A 35 -8.02 8.78 20.46
C LYS A 35 -8.57 8.89 19.05
N LYS A 36 -7.90 9.73 18.25
CA LYS A 36 -8.26 9.97 16.85
C LYS A 36 -7.27 9.26 15.94
N TYR A 37 -7.83 8.48 15.00
CA TYR A 37 -7.08 7.75 13.98
C TYR A 37 -7.48 8.27 12.61
N TYR A 38 -6.51 8.63 11.78
CA TYR A 38 -6.73 9.10 10.42
C TYR A 38 -6.93 7.92 9.47
N VAL A 39 -8.08 7.86 8.82
CA VAL A 39 -8.43 6.77 7.88
C VAL A 39 -8.35 7.33 6.47
N VAL A 40 -7.51 6.75 5.65
CA VAL A 40 -7.26 7.18 4.27
C VAL A 40 -6.79 6.00 3.43
N HIS A 41 -7.05 6.02 2.12
CA HIS A 41 -6.49 4.98 1.25
C HIS A 41 -4.96 4.94 1.32
N GLY A 42 -4.31 6.09 1.21
CA GLY A 42 -2.89 6.24 1.43
C GLY A 42 -2.05 6.60 0.20
N ASP A 43 -2.57 6.44 -1.00
CA ASP A 43 -1.86 6.75 -2.25
C ASP A 43 -1.34 8.20 -2.33
N ALA A 44 -1.99 9.15 -1.62
CA ALA A 44 -1.51 10.54 -1.51
C ALA A 44 -0.14 10.66 -0.81
N PHE A 45 0.27 9.68 -0.02
CA PHE A 45 1.55 9.63 0.68
C PHE A 45 2.62 8.87 -0.09
N ASP A 46 2.23 8.25 -1.19
CA ASP A 46 3.13 7.54 -2.09
C ASP A 46 3.80 8.53 -3.06
N GLY A 47 5.08 8.81 -2.82
CA GLY A 47 5.86 9.70 -3.68
C GLY A 47 6.09 9.15 -5.09
N ILE A 48 5.99 7.83 -5.30
CA ILE A 48 6.27 7.18 -6.59
C ILE A 48 5.05 7.25 -7.50
N THR A 49 3.86 6.94 -7.00
CA THR A 49 2.62 7.01 -7.80
C THR A 49 2.31 8.43 -8.25
N ARG A 50 2.69 9.44 -7.47
CA ARG A 50 2.56 10.86 -7.85
C ARG A 50 3.55 11.31 -8.93
N LEU A 51 4.76 10.74 -8.92
CA LEU A 51 5.84 11.19 -9.81
C LEU A 51 5.95 10.37 -11.10
N ALA A 52 5.52 9.11 -11.09
CA ALA A 52 5.69 8.21 -12.22
C ALA A 52 4.62 7.10 -12.28
N PRO A 53 3.37 7.42 -12.70
CA PRO A 53 2.29 6.41 -12.83
C PRO A 53 2.66 5.23 -13.73
N TRP A 54 3.53 5.44 -14.72
CA TRP A 54 4.04 4.41 -15.62
C TRP A 54 4.93 3.37 -14.90
N VAL A 55 5.56 3.72 -13.77
CA VAL A 55 6.40 2.79 -12.97
C VAL A 55 5.52 1.80 -12.24
N ALA A 56 4.35 2.22 -11.73
CA ALA A 56 3.38 1.33 -11.11
C ALA A 56 2.82 0.34 -12.15
N TRP A 57 2.43 0.84 -13.33
CA TRP A 57 1.97 0.00 -14.46
C TRP A 57 3.05 -1.00 -14.91
N LEU A 58 4.32 -0.59 -14.94
CA LEU A 58 5.43 -1.45 -15.29
C LEU A 58 5.69 -2.51 -14.21
N GLY A 59 5.47 -2.19 -12.93
CA GLY A 59 5.59 -3.13 -11.80
C GLY A 59 4.61 -4.28 -11.91
N ASP A 60 3.34 -4.00 -12.16
CA ASP A 60 2.26 -5.01 -12.29
C ASP A 60 2.48 -5.97 -13.48
N HIS A 61 3.08 -5.48 -14.56
CA HIS A 61 3.36 -6.29 -15.76
C HIS A 61 4.76 -6.92 -15.79
N ALA A 62 5.69 -6.37 -15.01
CA ALA A 62 7.09 -6.80 -15.04
C ALA A 62 7.28 -8.23 -14.53
N TYR A 63 6.47 -8.72 -13.60
CA TYR A 63 6.62 -10.06 -13.03
C TYR A 63 6.35 -11.16 -14.08
N THR A 64 5.26 -11.02 -14.83
CA THR A 64 4.86 -12.00 -15.86
C THR A 64 5.81 -11.97 -17.08
N VAL A 65 6.18 -10.75 -17.49
CA VAL A 65 7.09 -10.52 -18.62
C VAL A 65 8.52 -10.94 -18.28
N THR A 66 8.97 -10.75 -17.04
CA THR A 66 10.37 -10.97 -16.63
C THR A 66 10.73 -12.46 -16.61
N GLN A 67 9.80 -13.35 -16.26
CA GLN A 67 10.09 -14.79 -16.24
C GLN A 67 10.27 -15.36 -17.65
N GLU A 68 9.47 -14.97 -18.61
CA GLU A 68 9.61 -15.43 -19.99
C GLU A 68 10.78 -14.76 -20.71
N MET A 69 10.95 -13.45 -20.53
CA MET A 69 12.08 -12.70 -21.09
C MET A 69 13.43 -13.18 -20.57
N ASN A 70 13.54 -13.58 -19.31
CA ASN A 70 14.81 -14.06 -18.74
C ASN A 70 15.30 -15.33 -19.43
N ARG A 71 14.39 -16.23 -19.81
CA ARG A 71 14.71 -17.46 -20.57
C ARG A 71 15.24 -17.12 -21.96
N TRP A 72 14.53 -16.27 -22.69
CA TRP A 72 14.92 -15.83 -24.05
C TRP A 72 16.18 -14.97 -24.04
N TYR A 73 16.28 -14.07 -23.08
CA TYR A 73 17.40 -13.15 -22.93
C TYR A 73 18.72 -13.88 -22.64
N ASN A 74 18.71 -14.85 -21.74
CA ASN A 74 19.93 -15.65 -21.45
C ASN A 74 20.30 -16.61 -22.59
N GLN A 75 19.33 -17.11 -23.34
CA GLN A 75 19.62 -17.90 -24.56
C GLN A 75 20.25 -17.02 -25.66
N ALA A 76 19.74 -15.83 -25.88
CA ALA A 76 20.31 -14.87 -26.83
C ALA A 76 21.72 -14.42 -26.41
N ARG A 77 21.91 -14.11 -25.11
CA ARG A 77 23.24 -13.76 -24.56
C ARG A 77 24.27 -14.87 -24.72
N LYS A 78 23.88 -16.11 -24.50
CA LYS A 78 24.76 -17.27 -24.70
C LYS A 78 25.20 -17.41 -26.16
N LYS A 79 24.30 -17.18 -27.12
CA LYS A 79 24.64 -17.19 -28.57
C LYS A 79 25.55 -16.02 -28.99
N LEU A 80 25.51 -14.92 -28.26
CA LEU A 80 26.30 -13.70 -28.51
C LEU A 80 27.61 -13.66 -27.68
N GLY A 81 27.96 -14.76 -26.98
CA GLY A 81 29.18 -14.83 -26.16
C GLY A 81 29.18 -13.93 -24.93
N MET A 82 28.03 -13.39 -24.56
CA MET A 82 27.90 -12.52 -23.39
C MET A 82 27.69 -13.33 -22.11
N GLY A 83 28.31 -12.87 -21.00
CA GLY A 83 28.20 -13.52 -19.69
C GLY A 83 26.78 -13.59 -19.17
N TYR A 84 26.54 -14.50 -18.22
CA TYR A 84 25.25 -14.72 -17.58
C TYR A 84 24.75 -13.47 -16.83
N TRP A 85 23.51 -13.05 -17.08
CA TRP A 85 22.85 -11.99 -16.32
C TRP A 85 22.13 -12.59 -15.11
N SER A 86 22.49 -12.14 -13.93
CA SER A 86 21.95 -12.68 -12.69
C SER A 86 20.62 -12.01 -12.30
N PHE A 87 19.52 -12.73 -12.53
CA PHE A 87 18.20 -12.34 -12.03
C PHE A 87 18.18 -12.13 -10.51
N SER A 88 18.98 -12.88 -9.76
CA SER A 88 19.08 -12.72 -8.30
C SER A 88 19.67 -11.37 -7.87
N LYS A 89 20.62 -10.80 -8.63
CA LYS A 89 21.12 -9.43 -8.35
C LYS A 89 20.08 -8.36 -8.63
N PHE A 90 19.32 -8.51 -9.72
CA PHE A 90 18.21 -7.64 -10.06
C PHE A 90 17.11 -7.69 -8.98
N LEU A 91 16.74 -8.91 -8.54
CA LEU A 91 15.75 -9.12 -7.49
C LEU A 91 16.17 -8.49 -6.17
N LYS A 92 17.43 -8.71 -5.73
CA LYS A 92 17.96 -8.08 -4.50
C LYS A 92 17.88 -6.55 -4.54
N HIS A 93 18.19 -5.95 -5.69
CA HIS A 93 18.12 -4.50 -5.85
C HIS A 93 16.68 -3.97 -5.79
N ASN A 94 15.73 -4.69 -6.39
CA ASN A 94 14.32 -4.32 -6.38
C ASN A 94 13.66 -4.54 -5.02
N VAL A 95 14.02 -5.62 -4.30
CA VAL A 95 13.58 -5.85 -2.92
C VAL A 95 14.04 -4.69 -2.01
N LYS A 96 15.29 -4.25 -2.12
CA LYS A 96 15.77 -3.09 -1.36
C LYS A 96 14.96 -1.84 -1.67
N LYS A 97 14.70 -1.55 -2.95
CA LYS A 97 13.87 -0.40 -3.35
C LYS A 97 12.45 -0.49 -2.81
N ALA A 98 11.84 -1.69 -2.82
CA ALA A 98 10.50 -1.90 -2.26
C ALA A 98 10.49 -1.65 -0.75
N VAL A 99 11.49 -2.14 -0.01
CA VAL A 99 11.62 -1.89 1.43
C VAL A 99 11.81 -0.41 1.73
N ASP A 100 12.71 0.28 1.00
CA ASP A 100 12.92 1.72 1.15
C ASP A 100 11.65 2.53 0.83
N PHE A 101 10.87 2.07 -0.15
CA PHE A 101 9.59 2.65 -0.52
C PHE A 101 8.55 2.52 0.59
N ILE A 102 8.34 1.29 1.11
CA ILE A 102 7.42 1.04 2.22
C ILE A 102 7.79 1.90 3.43
N PHE A 103 9.07 1.94 3.78
CA PHE A 103 9.56 2.73 4.91
C PHE A 103 9.28 4.23 4.75
N LYS A 104 9.53 4.80 3.57
CA LYS A 104 9.22 6.21 3.27
C LYS A 104 7.72 6.50 3.32
N TYR A 105 6.92 5.60 2.77
CA TYR A 105 5.46 5.72 2.79
C TYR A 105 4.95 5.80 4.24
N GLU A 106 5.37 4.88 5.09
CA GLU A 106 4.97 4.83 6.49
C GLU A 106 5.42 6.08 7.26
N GLN A 107 6.64 6.55 7.00
CA GLN A 107 7.14 7.81 7.58
C GLN A 107 6.26 8.99 7.16
N ASN A 108 5.95 9.14 5.88
CA ASN A 108 5.13 10.24 5.38
C ASN A 108 3.75 10.26 6.03
N VAL A 109 3.10 9.09 6.13
CA VAL A 109 1.79 8.95 6.77
C VAL A 109 1.85 9.32 8.25
N THR A 110 2.83 8.79 8.98
CA THR A 110 2.94 9.00 10.42
C THR A 110 3.39 10.42 10.77
N GLU A 111 4.23 11.05 9.98
CA GLU A 111 4.58 12.47 10.12
C GLU A 111 3.35 13.39 9.92
N TYR A 112 2.53 13.08 8.93
CA TYR A 112 1.27 13.81 8.74
C TYR A 112 0.37 13.67 9.97
N CYS A 113 0.19 12.44 10.48
CA CYS A 113 -0.60 12.20 11.68
C CYS A 113 -0.08 12.94 12.90
N ALA A 114 1.25 12.94 13.11
CA ALA A 114 1.88 13.68 14.20
C ALA A 114 1.60 15.19 14.10
N LYS A 115 1.75 15.77 12.90
CA LYS A 115 1.48 17.21 12.66
C LYS A 115 0.01 17.58 12.89
N GLN A 116 -0.93 16.66 12.63
CA GLN A 116 -2.35 16.88 12.82
C GLN A 116 -2.86 16.49 14.23
N GLY A 117 -1.98 15.96 15.10
CA GLY A 117 -2.36 15.52 16.44
C GLY A 117 -3.18 14.23 16.47
N TYR A 118 -3.06 13.37 15.45
CA TYR A 118 -3.66 12.05 15.43
C TYR A 118 -2.78 11.02 16.15
N ALA A 119 -3.41 10.08 16.84
CA ALA A 119 -2.71 9.00 17.53
C ALA A 119 -2.20 7.91 16.57
N GLY A 120 -2.79 7.81 15.39
CA GLY A 120 -2.40 6.83 14.38
C GLY A 120 -3.08 7.05 13.05
N ALA A 121 -2.68 6.20 12.09
CA ALA A 121 -3.26 6.11 10.76
C ALA A 121 -3.78 4.70 10.48
N ILE A 122 -4.88 4.62 9.74
CA ILE A 122 -5.44 3.40 9.17
C ILE A 122 -5.38 3.57 7.65
N THR A 123 -4.59 2.73 6.97
CA THR A 123 -4.33 2.82 5.53
C THR A 123 -4.52 1.47 4.83
N GLY A 124 -4.55 1.49 3.51
CA GLY A 124 -4.40 0.36 2.62
C GLY A 124 -3.23 0.58 1.66
N HIS A 125 -3.49 0.58 0.37
CA HIS A 125 -2.65 0.97 -0.76
C HIS A 125 -1.43 0.07 -1.02
N ILE A 126 -0.57 -0.16 -0.03
CA ILE A 126 0.66 -0.96 -0.20
C ILE A 126 0.45 -2.46 0.04
N HIS A 127 -0.78 -2.90 0.30
CA HIS A 127 -1.19 -4.30 0.47
C HIS A 127 -0.34 -5.09 1.47
N THR A 128 0.23 -4.42 2.47
CA THR A 128 1.08 -5.05 3.50
C THR A 128 0.39 -4.92 4.86
N PRO A 129 -0.40 -5.93 5.28
CA PRO A 129 -1.14 -5.85 6.53
C PRO A 129 -0.19 -5.80 7.73
N GLU A 130 -0.26 -4.74 8.50
CA GLU A 130 0.65 -4.52 9.64
C GLU A 130 0.08 -3.55 10.66
N ILE A 131 0.40 -3.78 11.93
CA ILE A 131 0.19 -2.82 13.03
C ILE A 131 1.53 -2.60 13.71
N LYS A 132 2.03 -1.37 13.68
CA LYS A 132 3.30 -1.01 14.35
C LYS A 132 3.32 0.43 14.82
N LYS A 133 4.31 0.79 15.64
CA LYS A 133 4.60 2.18 15.99
C LYS A 133 5.75 2.71 15.15
N VAL A 134 5.53 3.86 14.54
CA VAL A 134 6.56 4.62 13.79
C VAL A 134 6.61 6.01 14.40
N ASN A 135 7.75 6.38 15.00
CA ASN A 135 7.95 7.69 15.64
C ASN A 135 6.85 8.06 16.67
N GLY A 136 6.37 7.07 17.44
CA GLY A 136 5.33 7.26 18.46
C GLY A 136 3.90 7.22 17.95
N ILE A 137 3.67 7.24 16.63
CA ILE A 137 2.37 7.16 15.98
C ILE A 137 2.05 5.70 15.64
N VAL A 138 0.81 5.28 15.84
CA VAL A 138 0.35 3.92 15.47
C VAL A 138 0.06 3.89 13.97
N TYR A 139 0.87 3.18 13.23
CA TYR A 139 0.62 2.89 11.82
C TYR A 139 -0.11 1.55 11.70
N MET A 140 -1.21 1.53 10.93
CA MET A 140 -2.02 0.35 10.68
C MET A 140 -2.33 0.27 9.18
N ASN A 141 -2.02 -0.85 8.56
CA ASN A 141 -2.42 -1.17 7.19
C ASN A 141 -3.36 -2.37 7.22
N CYS A 142 -4.54 -2.22 6.60
CA CYS A 142 -5.56 -3.28 6.62
C CYS A 142 -5.27 -4.43 5.64
N GLY A 143 -4.24 -4.29 4.79
CA GLY A 143 -4.00 -5.24 3.70
C GLY A 143 -5.03 -5.12 2.57
N ASP A 144 -5.37 -6.24 1.98
CA ASP A 144 -6.31 -6.35 0.87
C ASP A 144 -7.14 -7.65 0.92
N TRP A 145 -8.17 -7.72 0.06
CA TRP A 145 -9.04 -8.91 -0.06
C TRP A 145 -8.70 -9.82 -1.25
N VAL A 146 -7.63 -9.53 -1.99
CA VAL A 146 -7.22 -10.28 -3.18
C VAL A 146 -6.07 -11.24 -2.86
N GLU A 147 -5.02 -10.73 -2.21
CA GLU A 147 -3.81 -11.51 -1.91
C GLU A 147 -3.78 -11.96 -0.45
N ASN A 148 -4.06 -11.04 0.48
CA ASN A 148 -3.89 -11.26 1.91
C ASN A 148 -5.20 -11.72 2.59
N THR A 149 -6.37 -11.39 2.03
CA THR A 149 -7.68 -11.64 2.64
C THR A 149 -7.78 -11.20 4.09
N THR A 150 -7.29 -9.98 4.38
CA THR A 150 -7.20 -9.43 5.72
C THR A 150 -8.14 -8.25 5.96
N ALA A 151 -8.50 -8.04 7.21
CA ALA A 151 -9.22 -6.86 7.69
C ALA A 151 -8.63 -6.36 9.00
N LEU A 152 -8.66 -5.05 9.20
CA LEU A 152 -8.35 -4.43 10.49
C LEU A 152 -9.63 -4.32 11.31
N VAL A 153 -9.58 -4.82 12.54
CA VAL A 153 -10.69 -4.82 13.49
C VAL A 153 -10.29 -4.07 14.75
N GLU A 154 -11.16 -3.19 15.23
CA GLU A 154 -11.07 -2.64 16.58
C GLU A 154 -12.03 -3.42 17.50
N HIS A 155 -11.51 -3.95 18.57
CA HIS A 155 -12.28 -4.65 19.59
C HIS A 155 -12.94 -3.67 20.59
N HIS A 156 -13.93 -4.14 21.32
CA HIS A 156 -14.64 -3.32 22.32
C HIS A 156 -13.73 -2.81 23.45
N ASP A 157 -12.57 -3.43 23.66
CA ASP A 157 -11.53 -3.00 24.60
C ASP A 157 -10.54 -1.97 24.01
N GLY A 158 -10.73 -1.57 22.75
CA GLY A 158 -9.88 -0.63 22.02
C GLY A 158 -8.61 -1.24 21.40
N ARG A 159 -8.44 -2.55 21.47
CA ARG A 159 -7.34 -3.26 20.81
C ARG A 159 -7.61 -3.39 19.33
N PHE A 160 -6.63 -3.01 18.50
CA PHE A 160 -6.65 -3.27 17.07
C PHE A 160 -6.01 -4.63 16.75
N GLU A 161 -6.59 -5.33 15.78
CA GLU A 161 -6.13 -6.63 15.31
C GLU A 161 -6.30 -6.76 13.80
N ILE A 162 -5.31 -7.38 13.14
CA ILE A 162 -5.45 -7.84 11.76
C ILE A 162 -6.00 -9.26 11.79
N VAL A 163 -7.17 -9.42 11.20
CA VAL A 163 -7.86 -10.71 11.08
C VAL A 163 -7.68 -11.22 9.65
N GLU A 164 -7.17 -12.43 9.49
CA GLU A 164 -7.05 -13.13 8.22
C GLU A 164 -8.28 -14.01 7.99
N TRP A 165 -8.93 -13.83 6.84
CA TRP A 165 -10.05 -14.70 6.44
C TRP A 165 -9.54 -15.91 5.67
N LYS A 166 -9.62 -17.10 6.28
CA LYS A 166 -9.27 -18.37 5.62
C LYS A 166 -10.50 -18.94 4.93
N ILE A 167 -10.46 -18.99 3.61
CA ILE A 167 -11.45 -19.76 2.83
C ILE A 167 -11.16 -21.24 3.13
N LYS A 168 -12.14 -21.91 3.76
CA LYS A 168 -12.09 -23.36 4.00
C LYS A 168 -12.42 -24.13 2.72
#